data_1713dc9170843865b30c0aa1361c5dbb
#
_entry.id   1713dc9170843865b30c0aa1361c5dbb
#
_cell.length_a   1.000
_cell.length_b   1.000
_cell.length_c   1.000
_cell.angle_alpha   90.00
_cell.angle_beta   90.00
_cell.angle_gamma   90.00
#
_symmetry.space_group_name_H-M   'P 1'
#
loop_
_entity.id
_entity.type
_entity.pdbx_description
1 polymer ?
#
loop_
_entity_poly.entity_id
_entity_poly.type
_entity_poly.pdbx_seq_one_letter_code
_entity_poly.pdbx_strand_id
1 'polypeptide(L)'
;EQASEEDIRLMVDASAENGAIDREEQSIIQNVFEFDDLTAGEIAVHRTEVTILWIEDDMQAWDETIHKGRFTFYPVCGESKDNVIGVLNAKDYYRLDSKDRETVMAEAVRPAYLVPEGVKADVLFRNMRTTRNKFAVVLDEYGGMAGIVTITDLIERLVGDLTNAARAGGHCQAGGRRLGSARHRRSERGAAGVGCGTAHGGLRYLRRTGLCRAGNHSGGTACA
;
A
#
# COMPACT_ATOMS: atom_id res chain seq x y z
N GLU A 1 11.34 7.61 44.29
CA GLU A 1 12.19 7.88 43.11
C GLU A 1 11.36 7.53 41.88
N GLN A 2 11.19 8.48 40.96
CA GLN A 2 10.55 8.19 39.68
C GLN A 2 11.65 7.69 38.73
N ALA A 3 11.45 6.51 38.16
CA ALA A 3 12.33 5.99 37.13
C ALA A 3 12.24 6.93 35.88
N SER A 4 13.38 7.31 35.35
CA SER A 4 13.47 8.04 34.09
C SER A 4 13.24 7.10 32.90
N GLU A 5 12.97 7.64 31.73
CA GLU A 5 12.88 6.84 30.50
C GLU A 5 14.19 6.09 30.22
N GLU A 6 15.33 6.73 30.48
CA GLU A 6 16.65 6.12 30.38
C GLU A 6 16.82 4.90 31.30
N ASP A 7 16.29 4.98 32.55
CA ASP A 7 16.34 3.85 33.48
C ASP A 7 15.49 2.66 32.95
N ILE A 8 14.36 2.97 32.31
CA ILE A 8 13.49 1.95 31.71
C ILE A 8 14.19 1.30 30.51
N ARG A 9 14.84 2.10 29.64
CA ARG A 9 15.62 1.58 28.50
C ARG A 9 16.71 0.62 28.97
N LEU A 10 17.47 0.99 29.99
CA LEU A 10 18.52 0.13 30.59
C LEU A 10 17.95 -1.18 31.15
N MET A 11 16.77 -1.14 31.79
CA MET A 11 16.09 -2.35 32.27
C MET A 11 15.65 -3.26 31.13
N VAL A 12 15.15 -2.70 30.02
CA VAL A 12 14.76 -3.44 28.84
C VAL A 12 15.97 -4.13 28.21
N ASP A 13 17.09 -3.41 28.06
CA ASP A 13 18.33 -3.97 27.52
C ASP A 13 18.88 -5.11 28.39
N ALA A 14 18.93 -4.93 29.72
CA ALA A 14 19.35 -5.96 30.65
C ALA A 14 18.41 -7.19 30.61
N SER A 15 17.11 -6.99 30.42
CA SER A 15 16.13 -8.06 30.28
C SER A 15 16.29 -8.86 29.01
N ALA A 16 16.66 -8.19 27.90
CA ALA A 16 16.95 -8.84 26.62
C ALA A 16 18.25 -9.67 26.71
N GLU A 17 19.30 -9.15 27.37
CA GLU A 17 20.56 -9.87 27.60
C GLU A 17 20.36 -11.14 28.44
N ASN A 18 19.47 -11.08 29.42
CA ASN A 18 19.14 -12.22 30.30
C ASN A 18 18.13 -13.19 29.63
N GLY A 19 17.61 -12.90 28.42
CA GLY A 19 16.65 -13.73 27.71
C GLY A 19 15.25 -13.71 28.30
N ALA A 20 14.91 -12.71 29.14
CA ALA A 20 13.57 -12.52 29.70
C ALA A 20 12.59 -11.92 28.66
N ILE A 21 13.11 -11.14 27.73
CA ILE A 21 12.39 -10.62 26.55
C ILE A 21 13.20 -10.95 25.30
N ASP A 22 12.53 -11.16 24.17
CA ASP A 22 13.22 -11.39 22.91
C ASP A 22 13.65 -10.07 22.22
N ARG A 23 14.44 -10.18 21.15
CA ARG A 23 14.96 -9.00 20.44
C ARG A 23 13.86 -8.22 19.71
N GLU A 24 12.81 -8.88 19.30
CA GLU A 24 11.68 -8.28 18.62
C GLU A 24 10.84 -7.45 19.60
N GLU A 25 10.58 -8.01 20.79
CA GLU A 25 9.94 -7.31 21.91
C GLU A 25 10.76 -6.10 22.37
N GLN A 26 12.08 -6.24 22.51
CA GLN A 26 13.00 -5.16 22.85
C GLN A 26 12.89 -4.02 21.81
N SER A 27 12.94 -4.37 20.50
CA SER A 27 12.85 -3.39 19.42
C SER A 27 11.52 -2.62 19.45
N ILE A 28 10.41 -3.29 19.68
CA ILE A 28 9.08 -2.65 19.76
C ILE A 28 9.06 -1.65 20.94
N ILE A 29 9.60 -2.02 22.09
CA ILE A 29 9.64 -1.13 23.25
C ILE A 29 10.50 0.11 22.96
N GLN A 30 11.65 -0.05 22.31
CA GLN A 30 12.50 1.06 21.90
C GLN A 30 11.81 1.96 20.89
N ASN A 31 11.14 1.38 19.87
CA ASN A 31 10.38 2.13 18.88
C ASN A 31 9.25 2.96 19.52
N VAL A 32 8.61 2.48 20.58
CA VAL A 32 7.58 3.26 21.30
C VAL A 32 8.15 4.52 21.91
N PHE A 33 9.34 4.46 22.51
CA PHE A 33 10.01 5.65 23.05
C PHE A 33 10.43 6.65 21.95
N GLU A 34 10.94 6.13 20.81
CA GLU A 34 11.32 6.96 19.68
C GLU A 34 10.09 7.60 19.00
N PHE A 35 8.96 6.90 18.99
CA PHE A 35 7.74 7.37 18.35
C PHE A 35 7.19 8.67 18.94
N ASP A 36 7.33 8.86 20.25
CA ASP A 36 6.87 10.08 20.93
C ASP A 36 7.71 11.31 20.52
N ASP A 37 8.92 11.09 20.01
CA ASP A 37 9.80 12.18 19.55
C ASP A 37 9.62 12.52 18.08
N LEU A 38 9.14 11.60 17.28
CA LEU A 38 8.94 11.80 15.84
C LEU A 38 7.82 12.81 15.54
N THR A 39 7.95 13.49 14.41
CA THR A 39 6.94 14.40 13.87
C THR A 39 6.24 13.80 12.65
N ALA A 40 5.08 14.34 12.30
CA ALA A 40 4.35 13.95 11.10
C ALA A 40 5.18 14.11 9.81
N GLY A 41 6.00 15.17 9.74
CA GLY A 41 6.88 15.43 8.61
C GLY A 41 7.98 14.37 8.44
N GLU A 42 8.53 13.86 9.56
CA GLU A 42 9.58 12.82 9.53
C GLU A 42 9.05 11.44 9.13
N ILE A 43 7.76 11.19 9.33
CA ILE A 43 7.12 9.93 8.96
C ILE A 43 6.53 10.00 7.56
N ALA A 44 6.20 11.20 7.09
CA ALA A 44 5.46 11.41 5.84
C ALA A 44 6.21 10.86 4.62
N VAL A 45 5.46 10.21 3.73
CA VAL A 45 5.91 9.98 2.35
C VAL A 45 5.97 11.31 1.65
N HIS A 46 7.16 11.68 1.17
CA HIS A 46 7.40 12.99 0.57
C HIS A 46 6.55 13.22 -0.69
N ARG A 47 6.08 14.45 -0.90
CA ARG A 47 5.19 14.84 -2.02
C ARG A 47 5.67 14.45 -3.43
N THR A 48 6.98 14.22 -3.61
CA THR A 48 7.54 13.77 -4.90
C THR A 48 7.23 12.32 -5.20
N GLU A 49 6.99 11.50 -4.20
CA GLU A 49 6.69 10.07 -4.30
C GLU A 49 5.18 9.78 -4.28
N VAL A 50 4.38 10.79 -3.95
CA VAL A 50 2.93 10.66 -3.87
C VAL A 50 2.29 10.65 -5.25
N THR A 51 1.51 9.61 -5.53
CA THR A 51 0.66 9.56 -6.74
C THR A 51 -0.60 10.37 -6.51
N ILE A 52 -0.82 11.38 -7.34
CA ILE A 52 -1.90 12.36 -7.23
C ILE A 52 -2.87 12.18 -8.38
N LEU A 53 -4.16 12.44 -8.13
CA LEU A 53 -5.19 12.58 -9.16
C LEU A 53 -5.46 14.08 -9.37
N TRP A 54 -5.34 14.53 -10.60
CA TRP A 54 -5.60 15.94 -10.94
C TRP A 54 -7.07 16.13 -11.30
N ILE A 55 -7.67 17.19 -10.77
CA ILE A 55 -9.09 17.49 -11.05
C ILE A 55 -9.34 17.77 -12.53
N GLU A 56 -8.33 18.23 -13.26
CA GLU A 56 -8.39 18.56 -14.70
C GLU A 56 -8.30 17.32 -15.59
N ASP A 57 -7.71 16.22 -15.09
CA ASP A 57 -7.59 14.97 -15.84
C ASP A 57 -8.97 14.37 -16.11
N ASP A 58 -9.11 13.62 -17.20
CA ASP A 58 -10.33 12.89 -17.49
C ASP A 58 -10.49 11.65 -16.61
N MET A 59 -11.68 11.07 -16.59
CA MET A 59 -11.97 9.89 -15.74
C MET A 59 -11.23 8.64 -16.23
N GLN A 60 -10.81 8.59 -17.50
CA GLN A 60 -10.00 7.50 -18.02
C GLN A 60 -8.57 7.56 -17.46
N ALA A 61 -7.97 8.74 -17.40
CA ALA A 61 -6.65 8.95 -16.77
C ALA A 61 -6.67 8.60 -15.28
N TRP A 62 -7.76 8.93 -14.57
CA TRP A 62 -7.96 8.54 -13.18
C TRP A 62 -8.02 7.02 -13.03
N ASP A 63 -8.84 6.33 -13.84
CA ASP A 63 -8.95 4.87 -13.79
C ASP A 63 -7.61 4.18 -14.06
N GLU A 64 -6.86 4.65 -15.05
CA GLU A 64 -5.52 4.15 -15.34
C GLU A 64 -4.54 4.37 -14.18
N THR A 65 -4.54 5.56 -13.58
CA THR A 65 -3.66 5.90 -12.46
C THR A 65 -3.97 5.05 -11.23
N ILE A 66 -5.25 4.88 -10.90
CA ILE A 66 -5.71 4.07 -9.78
C ILE A 66 -5.38 2.59 -10.02
N HIS A 67 -5.58 2.11 -11.24
CA HIS A 67 -5.33 0.72 -11.59
C HIS A 67 -3.83 0.38 -11.59
N LYS A 68 -2.97 1.27 -12.09
CA LYS A 68 -1.51 1.09 -12.10
C LYS A 68 -0.90 1.24 -10.71
N GLY A 69 -1.35 2.24 -9.93
CA GLY A 69 -0.76 2.60 -8.65
C GLY A 69 -1.05 1.61 -7.53
N ARG A 70 -2.21 0.95 -7.55
CA ARG A 70 -2.64 -0.04 -6.53
C ARG A 70 -2.64 0.47 -5.09
N PHE A 71 -2.68 1.78 -4.88
CA PHE A 71 -2.79 2.37 -3.55
C PHE A 71 -4.25 2.36 -3.07
N THR A 72 -4.44 2.46 -1.76
CA THR A 72 -5.78 2.55 -1.18
C THR A 72 -6.33 3.97 -1.23
N PHE A 73 -5.46 4.96 -1.11
CA PHE A 73 -5.82 6.37 -1.05
C PHE A 73 -5.02 7.17 -2.06
N TYR A 74 -5.69 8.13 -2.70
CA TYR A 74 -5.10 9.06 -3.66
C TYR A 74 -5.52 10.47 -3.32
N PRO A 75 -4.61 11.41 -3.06
CA PRO A 75 -4.95 12.82 -2.98
C PRO A 75 -5.50 13.30 -4.31
N VAL A 76 -6.58 14.08 -4.26
CA VAL A 76 -7.14 14.78 -5.41
C VAL A 76 -6.74 16.23 -5.30
N CYS A 77 -5.98 16.72 -6.28
CA CYS A 77 -5.48 18.09 -6.31
C CYS A 77 -6.08 18.89 -7.46
N GLY A 78 -6.14 20.19 -7.27
CA GLY A 78 -6.54 21.16 -8.28
C GLY A 78 -5.39 21.49 -9.24
N GLU A 79 -5.14 22.79 -9.45
CA GLU A 79 -4.12 23.29 -10.39
C GLU A 79 -2.67 23.00 -9.91
N SER A 80 -2.47 22.80 -8.61
CA SER A 80 -1.16 22.50 -8.03
C SER A 80 -1.25 21.40 -6.97
N LYS A 81 -0.11 20.79 -6.65
CA LYS A 81 0.00 19.80 -5.55
C LYS A 81 -0.40 20.39 -4.19
N ASP A 82 -0.26 21.70 -4.03
CA ASP A 82 -0.57 22.39 -2.79
C ASP A 82 -2.08 22.61 -2.60
N ASN A 83 -2.84 22.56 -3.69
CA ASN A 83 -4.29 22.69 -3.67
C ASN A 83 -4.97 21.31 -3.55
N VAL A 84 -4.96 20.74 -2.36
CA VAL A 84 -5.61 19.46 -2.08
C VAL A 84 -7.11 19.64 -1.86
N ILE A 85 -7.92 19.16 -2.81
CA ILE A 85 -9.39 19.21 -2.79
C ILE A 85 -9.96 18.13 -1.88
N GLY A 86 -9.39 16.94 -1.91
CA GLY A 86 -9.86 15.80 -1.14
C GLY A 86 -8.98 14.57 -1.30
N VAL A 87 -9.46 13.46 -0.81
CA VAL A 87 -8.79 12.16 -0.90
C VAL A 87 -9.75 11.12 -1.44
N LEU A 88 -9.39 10.50 -2.55
CA LEU A 88 -10.14 9.40 -3.13
C LEU A 88 -9.77 8.10 -2.44
N ASN A 89 -10.78 7.31 -2.06
CA ASN A 89 -10.62 5.93 -1.60
C ASN A 89 -10.85 4.96 -2.77
N ALA A 90 -9.81 4.24 -3.18
CA ALA A 90 -9.88 3.31 -4.30
C ALA A 90 -10.94 2.19 -4.10
N LYS A 91 -11.16 1.75 -2.86
CA LYS A 91 -12.18 0.74 -2.56
C LYS A 91 -13.59 1.25 -2.80
N ASP A 92 -13.85 2.52 -2.45
CA ASP A 92 -15.14 3.14 -2.69
C ASP A 92 -15.30 3.40 -4.19
N TYR A 93 -14.26 3.90 -4.87
CA TYR A 93 -14.24 4.07 -6.32
C TYR A 93 -14.58 2.80 -7.11
N TYR A 94 -14.02 1.64 -6.74
CA TYR A 94 -14.32 0.37 -7.42
C TYR A 94 -15.71 -0.21 -7.12
N ARG A 95 -16.41 0.31 -6.10
CA ARG A 95 -17.78 -0.10 -5.75
C ARG A 95 -18.85 0.72 -6.47
N LEU A 96 -18.47 1.82 -7.11
CA LEU A 96 -19.41 2.67 -7.83
C LEU A 96 -19.93 1.96 -9.08
N ASP A 97 -21.23 2.03 -9.30
CA ASP A 97 -21.88 1.55 -10.51
C ASP A 97 -21.59 2.47 -11.71
N SER A 98 -21.52 3.78 -11.47
CA SER A 98 -21.11 4.79 -12.44
C SER A 98 -19.81 5.46 -12.03
N LYS A 99 -18.91 5.60 -12.98
CA LYS A 99 -17.61 6.28 -12.81
C LYS A 99 -17.61 7.65 -13.45
N ASP A 100 -18.75 8.33 -13.48
CA ASP A 100 -18.80 9.73 -13.86
C ASP A 100 -18.22 10.63 -12.76
N ARG A 101 -17.75 11.81 -13.14
CA ARG A 101 -17.04 12.70 -12.22
C ARG A 101 -17.89 13.11 -11.02
N GLU A 102 -19.17 13.40 -11.24
CA GLU A 102 -20.06 13.85 -10.17
C GLU A 102 -20.24 12.77 -9.11
N THR A 103 -20.54 11.54 -9.53
CA THR A 103 -20.71 10.39 -8.62
C THR A 103 -19.41 10.08 -7.88
N VAL A 104 -18.27 10.06 -8.58
CA VAL A 104 -16.96 9.79 -7.96
C VAL A 104 -16.61 10.85 -6.91
N MET A 105 -16.81 12.15 -7.24
CA MET A 105 -16.53 13.23 -6.28
C MET A 105 -17.46 13.19 -5.07
N ALA A 106 -18.73 12.79 -5.25
CA ALA A 106 -19.69 12.74 -4.16
C ALA A 106 -19.51 11.51 -3.24
N GLU A 107 -19.18 10.35 -3.81
CA GLU A 107 -19.24 9.08 -3.07
C GLU A 107 -17.86 8.51 -2.73
N ALA A 108 -16.85 8.68 -3.59
CA ALA A 108 -15.51 8.11 -3.41
C ALA A 108 -14.46 9.10 -2.89
N VAL A 109 -14.68 10.42 -3.06
CA VAL A 109 -13.78 11.46 -2.56
C VAL A 109 -14.30 12.01 -1.25
N ARG A 110 -13.42 12.09 -0.26
CA ARG A 110 -13.73 12.66 1.07
C ARG A 110 -12.85 13.87 1.34
N PRO A 111 -13.27 14.79 2.23
CA PRO A 111 -12.42 15.89 2.64
C PRO A 111 -11.08 15.38 3.16
N ALA A 112 -9.99 16.05 2.77
CA ALA A 112 -8.66 15.71 3.25
C ALA A 112 -8.51 16.05 4.74
N TYR A 113 -7.91 15.16 5.50
CA TYR A 113 -7.49 15.43 6.87
C TYR A 113 -6.10 16.09 6.80
N LEU A 114 -6.06 17.39 7.02
CA LEU A 114 -4.85 18.21 6.91
C LEU A 114 -4.17 18.32 8.28
N VAL A 115 -2.84 18.14 8.30
CA VAL A 115 -2.03 18.11 9.52
C VAL A 115 -0.73 18.88 9.28
N PRO A 116 -0.32 19.82 10.15
CA PRO A 116 1.00 20.44 10.08
C PRO A 116 2.12 19.41 10.27
N GLU A 117 3.25 19.59 9.58
CA GLU A 117 4.40 18.68 9.65
C GLU A 117 5.03 18.56 11.05
N GLY A 118 4.95 19.62 11.87
CA GLY A 118 5.47 19.64 13.23
C GLY A 118 4.62 18.92 14.28
N VAL A 119 3.48 18.33 13.91
CA VAL A 119 2.64 17.58 14.86
C VAL A 119 3.34 16.28 15.25
N LYS A 120 3.40 15.99 16.56
CA LYS A 120 3.99 14.76 17.10
C LYS A 120 3.22 13.52 16.65
N ALA A 121 3.95 12.44 16.37
CA ALA A 121 3.42 11.19 15.82
C ALA A 121 2.37 10.53 16.74
N ASP A 122 2.59 10.56 18.06
CA ASP A 122 1.65 10.04 19.05
C ASP A 122 0.31 10.78 19.03
N VAL A 123 0.36 12.11 18.93
CA VAL A 123 -0.82 12.99 18.83
C VAL A 123 -1.56 12.71 17.51
N LEU A 124 -0.82 12.64 16.41
CA LEU A 124 -1.38 12.33 15.10
C LEU A 124 -2.08 10.96 15.11
N PHE A 125 -1.41 9.94 15.60
CA PHE A 125 -1.94 8.58 15.70
C PHE A 125 -3.22 8.52 16.53
N ARG A 126 -3.22 9.16 17.70
CA ARG A 126 -4.39 9.23 18.58
C ARG A 126 -5.57 9.93 17.91
N ASN A 127 -5.31 11.05 17.21
CA ASN A 127 -6.33 11.81 16.48
C ASN A 127 -6.89 11.00 15.30
N MET A 128 -6.04 10.39 14.48
CA MET A 128 -6.45 9.56 13.35
C MET A 128 -7.32 8.37 13.80
N ARG A 129 -6.95 7.73 14.92
CA ARG A 129 -7.72 6.64 15.50
C ARG A 129 -9.07 7.10 16.04
N THR A 130 -9.12 8.24 16.72
CA THR A 130 -10.37 8.79 17.30
C THR A 130 -11.34 9.24 16.22
N THR A 131 -10.84 9.92 15.19
CA THR A 131 -11.64 10.42 14.06
C THR A 131 -11.89 9.36 12.99
N ARG A 132 -11.28 8.17 13.12
CA ARG A 132 -11.31 7.08 12.13
C ARG A 132 -10.75 7.47 10.77
N ASN A 133 -9.93 8.49 10.71
CA ASN A 133 -9.19 8.86 9.52
C ASN A 133 -8.01 7.90 9.33
N LYS A 134 -7.89 7.35 8.14
CA LYS A 134 -6.81 6.41 7.79
C LYS A 134 -5.71 7.05 6.98
N PHE A 135 -5.90 8.29 6.56
CA PHE A 135 -5.04 9.03 5.68
C PHE A 135 -5.01 10.49 6.09
N ALA A 136 -3.84 11.09 6.14
CA ALA A 136 -3.62 12.51 6.42
C ALA A 136 -2.71 13.11 5.35
N VAL A 137 -2.96 14.35 5.00
CA VAL A 137 -2.09 15.18 4.18
C VAL A 137 -1.29 16.07 5.10
N VAL A 138 0.03 16.00 5.00
CA VAL A 138 0.94 16.80 5.81
C VAL A 138 1.24 18.10 5.08
N LEU A 139 1.09 19.21 5.79
CA LEU A 139 1.31 20.55 5.27
C LEU A 139 2.61 21.14 5.82
N ASP A 140 3.33 21.84 4.95
CA ASP A 140 4.47 22.68 5.31
C ASP A 140 4.04 24.00 5.95
N GLU A 141 5.01 24.86 6.32
CA GLU A 141 4.79 26.15 6.97
C GLU A 141 4.06 27.16 6.06
N TYR A 142 4.05 26.92 4.76
CA TYR A 142 3.40 27.77 3.76
C TYR A 142 2.00 27.30 3.40
N GLY A 143 1.57 26.17 3.99
CA GLY A 143 0.28 25.55 3.70
C GLY A 143 0.27 24.69 2.44
N GLY A 144 1.45 24.42 1.85
CA GLY A 144 1.63 23.49 0.75
C GLY A 144 1.67 22.03 1.22
N MET A 145 1.43 21.09 0.32
CA MET A 145 1.55 19.66 0.64
C MET A 145 3.02 19.27 0.75
N ALA A 146 3.50 18.98 1.96
CA ALA A 146 4.82 18.39 2.22
C ALA A 146 4.84 16.89 1.90
N GLY A 147 3.76 16.20 2.23
CA GLY A 147 3.64 14.75 2.03
C GLY A 147 2.30 14.18 2.51
N ILE A 148 2.28 12.88 2.67
CA ILE A 148 1.12 12.12 3.17
C ILE A 148 1.54 11.14 4.26
N VAL A 149 0.65 10.87 5.19
CA VAL A 149 0.82 9.84 6.22
C VAL A 149 -0.42 8.96 6.28
N THR A 150 -0.22 7.65 6.30
CA THR A 150 -1.30 6.71 6.58
C THR A 150 -1.20 6.18 8.02
N ILE A 151 -2.31 5.64 8.53
CA ILE A 151 -2.29 4.98 9.85
C ILE A 151 -1.37 3.76 9.86
N THR A 152 -1.15 3.14 8.69
CA THR A 152 -0.24 2.00 8.53
C THR A 152 1.21 2.44 8.72
N ASP A 153 1.62 3.58 8.15
CA ASP A 153 2.98 4.11 8.30
C ASP A 153 3.30 4.40 9.77
N LEU A 154 2.31 4.93 10.52
CA LEU A 154 2.45 5.15 11.97
C LEU A 154 2.59 3.84 12.75
N ILE A 155 1.83 2.80 12.37
CA ILE A 155 1.94 1.47 13.00
C ILE A 155 3.28 0.81 12.66
N GLU A 156 3.77 0.95 11.43
CA GLU A 156 5.06 0.42 11.00
C GLU A 156 6.23 1.04 11.78
N ARG A 157 6.12 2.31 12.17
CA ARG A 157 7.11 2.95 13.04
C ARG A 157 7.10 2.37 14.46
N LEU A 158 5.94 1.96 14.98
CA LEU A 158 5.82 1.36 16.31
C LEU A 158 6.27 -0.11 16.34
N VAL A 159 5.84 -0.90 15.36
CA VAL A 159 6.03 -2.36 15.39
C VAL A 159 7.29 -2.78 14.62
N GLY A 160 7.86 -1.89 13.80
CA GLY A 160 8.89 -2.24 12.84
C GLY A 160 8.29 -2.66 11.49
N ASP A 161 9.15 -3.03 10.55
CA ASP A 161 8.78 -3.30 9.16
C ASP A 161 7.82 -4.51 9.05
N LEU A 162 6.52 -4.23 8.91
CA LEU A 162 5.47 -5.25 8.74
C LEU A 162 5.61 -6.05 7.43
N THR A 163 6.40 -5.57 6.46
CA THR A 163 6.58 -6.23 5.17
C THR A 163 7.46 -7.48 5.27
N ASN A 164 8.31 -7.59 6.27
CA ASN A 164 9.16 -8.75 6.48
C ASN A 164 8.39 -9.97 7.03
N ALA A 165 7.33 -9.76 7.82
CA ALA A 165 6.46 -10.82 8.31
C ALA A 165 5.63 -11.47 7.17
N ALA A 166 5.24 -10.69 6.14
CA ALA A 166 4.51 -11.20 4.98
C ALA A 166 5.41 -11.90 3.94
N ARG A 167 6.72 -11.64 3.94
CA ARG A 167 7.68 -12.26 3.01
C ARG A 167 8.19 -13.63 3.46
N ALA A 168 8.01 -13.98 4.71
CA ALA A 168 8.33 -15.33 5.21
C ALA A 168 7.37 -16.42 4.68
N GLY A 169 6.24 -16.06 4.08
CA GLY A 169 5.22 -16.97 3.54
C GLY A 169 5.05 -17.01 2.01
N GLY A 170 5.82 -16.25 1.23
CA GLY A 170 5.59 -16.23 -0.22
C GLY A 170 6.75 -15.66 -1.02
N HIS A 171 7.69 -16.50 -1.39
CA HIS A 171 8.83 -16.17 -2.24
C HIS A 171 8.37 -15.96 -3.68
N CYS A 172 8.20 -14.70 -4.14
CA CYS A 172 8.22 -14.35 -5.55
C CYS A 172 9.44 -13.47 -5.82
N GLN A 173 10.55 -14.10 -6.19
CA GLN A 173 11.72 -13.42 -6.74
C GLN A 173 11.37 -12.85 -8.11
N ALA A 174 11.21 -11.55 -8.20
CA ALA A 174 11.32 -10.84 -9.48
C ALA A 174 12.81 -10.72 -9.82
N GLY A 175 13.30 -11.61 -10.70
CA GLY A 175 14.67 -11.63 -11.16
C GLY A 175 15.04 -10.37 -11.93
N GLY A 176 15.76 -9.47 -11.31
CA GLY A 176 16.49 -8.39 -11.96
C GLY A 176 17.67 -8.97 -12.74
N ARG A 177 17.57 -9.06 -14.06
CA ARG A 177 18.71 -9.36 -14.94
C ARG A 177 19.67 -8.19 -14.91
N ARG A 178 20.79 -8.35 -14.20
CA ARG A 178 22.00 -7.55 -14.45
C ARG A 178 22.57 -7.96 -15.80
N LEU A 179 22.61 -7.05 -16.74
CA LEU A 179 23.42 -7.16 -17.96
C LEU A 179 24.89 -7.11 -17.57
N GLY A 180 25.51 -8.28 -17.46
CA GLY A 180 26.95 -8.43 -17.39
C GLY A 180 27.52 -8.52 -18.80
N SER A 181 28.38 -7.59 -19.16
CA SER A 181 29.17 -7.60 -20.40
C SER A 181 30.11 -8.80 -20.41
N ALA A 182 29.83 -9.78 -21.27
CA ALA A 182 30.75 -10.88 -21.53
C ALA A 182 31.69 -10.54 -22.67
N ARG A 183 32.94 -10.39 -22.35
CA ARG A 183 34.06 -10.35 -23.30
C ARG A 183 34.20 -11.69 -24.01
N HIS A 184 34.32 -11.59 -25.31
CA HIS A 184 34.71 -12.56 -26.29
C HIS A 184 35.91 -13.43 -25.87
N ARG A 185 35.76 -14.73 -25.86
CA ARG A 185 36.86 -15.70 -26.16
C ARG A 185 36.34 -16.81 -27.04
N ARG A 186 36.90 -16.84 -28.22
CA ARG A 186 36.83 -17.85 -29.27
C ARG A 186 37.64 -19.07 -28.83
N SER A 187 37.10 -20.28 -28.97
CA SER A 187 37.91 -21.48 -29.23
C SER A 187 37.04 -22.57 -29.84
N GLU A 188 37.55 -23.09 -30.90
CA GLU A 188 36.98 -24.06 -31.84
C GLU A 188 37.02 -25.50 -31.31
N ARG A 189 36.20 -26.32 -31.97
CA ARG A 189 36.32 -27.77 -32.28
C ARG A 189 35.46 -28.73 -31.48
N GLY A 190 34.76 -29.52 -32.29
CA GLY A 190 34.43 -30.89 -31.97
C GLY A 190 33.04 -31.34 -32.41
N ALA A 191 33.07 -32.09 -33.49
CA ALA A 191 31.93 -32.66 -34.20
C ALA A 191 31.29 -33.87 -33.51
N ALA A 192 30.14 -34.23 -34.05
CA ALA A 192 29.54 -35.57 -34.19
C ALA A 192 28.49 -36.02 -33.14
N GLY A 193 27.33 -36.38 -33.67
CA GLY A 193 26.67 -37.60 -33.25
C GLY A 193 25.15 -37.52 -32.99
N VAL A 194 24.37 -37.66 -34.02
CA VAL A 194 23.26 -38.62 -34.23
C VAL A 194 22.42 -39.03 -33.01
N GLY A 195 21.09 -38.92 -33.14
CA GLY A 195 20.16 -39.66 -32.29
C GLY A 195 18.70 -39.16 -32.35
N CYS A 196 17.97 -39.80 -33.22
CA CYS A 196 16.52 -39.81 -33.40
C CYS A 196 15.74 -40.21 -32.13
N GLY A 197 14.55 -39.68 -31.93
CA GLY A 197 13.65 -40.18 -30.89
C GLY A 197 12.33 -39.40 -30.80
N THR A 198 11.39 -39.80 -31.62
CA THR A 198 9.95 -39.42 -31.55
C THR A 198 9.28 -39.99 -30.29
N ALA A 199 8.44 -39.24 -29.62
CA ALA A 199 7.25 -39.78 -28.97
C ALA A 199 6.23 -38.71 -28.62
N HIS A 200 5.06 -38.92 -29.09
CA HIS A 200 3.75 -38.34 -28.87
C HIS A 200 3.34 -38.32 -27.39
N GLY A 201 2.56 -37.31 -27.02
CA GLY A 201 1.85 -37.29 -25.74
C GLY A 201 0.93 -36.07 -25.60
N GLY A 202 -0.21 -36.12 -26.28
CA GLY A 202 -1.25 -35.13 -26.14
C GLY A 202 -1.98 -35.25 -24.80
N LEU A 203 -2.28 -34.12 -24.18
CA LEU A 203 -3.24 -34.08 -23.09
C LEU A 203 -4.32 -33.02 -23.39
N ARG A 204 -5.51 -33.52 -23.50
CA ARG A 204 -6.74 -32.85 -23.89
C ARG A 204 -7.25 -31.96 -22.75
N TYR A 205 -7.52 -30.71 -23.09
CA TYR A 205 -8.28 -29.78 -22.23
C TYR A 205 -9.76 -30.16 -22.30
N LEU A 206 -10.33 -30.62 -21.19
CA LEU A 206 -11.74 -30.87 -21.03
C LEU A 206 -12.49 -29.56 -20.72
N ARG A 207 -13.23 -29.06 -21.70
CA ARG A 207 -14.30 -28.08 -21.52
C ARG A 207 -15.45 -28.74 -20.78
N ARG A 208 -15.84 -28.16 -19.64
CA ARG A 208 -17.11 -28.48 -18.97
C ARG A 208 -18.12 -27.36 -19.28
N THR A 209 -18.95 -27.63 -20.27
CA THR A 209 -20.18 -26.88 -20.53
C THR A 209 -21.24 -27.32 -19.52
N GLY A 210 -21.68 -26.39 -18.68
CA GLY A 210 -22.87 -26.58 -17.81
C GLY A 210 -24.07 -25.84 -18.38
N LEU A 211 -25.01 -26.58 -18.90
CA LEU A 211 -26.32 -26.10 -19.31
C LEU A 211 -27.08 -25.53 -18.12
N CYS A 212 -27.55 -24.29 -18.21
CA CYS A 212 -28.65 -23.82 -17.39
C CYS A 212 -29.95 -23.96 -18.13
N ARG A 213 -30.85 -24.72 -17.53
CA ARG A 213 -32.18 -25.05 -17.96
C ARG A 213 -33.14 -23.90 -17.66
N ALA A 214 -33.80 -23.41 -18.68
CA ALA A 214 -34.93 -22.50 -18.55
C ALA A 214 -36.13 -23.22 -17.92
N GLY A 215 -36.70 -22.61 -16.89
CA GLY A 215 -37.98 -23.00 -16.30
C GLY A 215 -38.98 -21.86 -16.46
N ASN A 216 -39.88 -22.05 -17.38
CA ASN A 216 -41.04 -21.21 -17.66
C ASN A 216 -42.16 -21.58 -16.69
N HIS A 217 -42.74 -20.63 -15.97
CA HIS A 217 -44.11 -20.76 -15.44
C HIS A 217 -44.83 -19.42 -15.46
N SER A 218 -45.82 -19.42 -16.29
CA SER A 218 -46.88 -18.46 -16.50
C SER A 218 -47.99 -18.54 -15.40
N GLY A 219 -48.68 -17.43 -15.23
CA GLY A 219 -49.98 -17.32 -14.52
C GLY A 219 -49.88 -16.26 -13.40
N GLY A 220 -50.58 -15.14 -13.35
CA GLY A 220 -51.91 -14.87 -13.85
C GLY A 220 -52.70 -14.22 -12.70
N THR A 221 -53.44 -13.14 -13.01
CA THR A 221 -54.58 -12.57 -12.27
C THR A 221 -54.28 -11.60 -11.12
N ALA A 222 -54.43 -10.33 -11.23
CA ALA A 222 -55.52 -9.34 -11.18
C ALA A 222 -56.33 -9.24 -9.86
N CYS A 223 -56.62 -7.98 -9.51
CA CYS A 223 -57.63 -7.41 -8.62
C CYS A 223 -57.27 -7.15 -7.15
N ALA A 224 -57.19 -5.98 -6.73
CA ALA A 224 -58.06 -4.91 -6.27
C ALA A 224 -57.24 -3.75 -5.73
#